data_258a2e6097e1e971c5a5ef302ecd87a6
#
_entry.id   258a2e6097e1e971c5a5ef302ecd87a6
#
_cell.length_a   1.000
_cell.length_b   1.000
_cell.length_c   1.000
_cell.angle_alpha   90.00
_cell.angle_beta   90.00
_cell.angle_gamma   90.00
#
_symmetry.space_group_name_H-M   'P 1'
#
loop_
_entity.id
_entity.type
_entity.pdbx_description
1 polymer ?
#
loop_
_entity_poly.entity_id
_entity_poly.type
_entity_poly.pdbx_seq_one_letter_code
_entity_poly.pdbx_strand_id
1 'polypeptide(L)'
;MVPVEPKLWSEQPHYVLGPDKTTIGRGSACDIRIGNPTISRVHLELAWQAETLVLTHLSPVNPTFVNGAPVAEPRTLHNGDIIEVADGVALRVELSGGGDKDATQFRGRDTRRMYAILSADVVGYTRLVEQDDIATARQLEGCLKIVRDRVEQMDGRIFQIIGDGIVALFNSAGSAVKSVVAWQLDLARLNAALPPARRMEFRAGINSGDLLVTPKGAIVGDAINIAARVQSIAPPGGIFITGVVRDQLQGQVDLGFEFVQSNEMKNLSREVRVYRVEF
;
A
#
# COMPACT_ATOMS: atom_id res chain seq x y z
N MET A 1 -14.33 8.83 -32.95
CA MET A 1 -14.56 8.23 -31.63
C MET A 1 -13.43 7.23 -31.45
N VAL A 2 -12.33 7.65 -30.81
CA VAL A 2 -11.18 6.80 -30.52
C VAL A 2 -11.48 6.13 -29.18
N PRO A 3 -11.40 4.81 -29.06
CA PRO A 3 -11.61 4.15 -27.77
C PRO A 3 -10.47 4.55 -26.85
N VAL A 4 -10.83 5.15 -25.72
CA VAL A 4 -9.90 5.36 -24.60
C VAL A 4 -9.65 3.97 -24.02
N GLU A 5 -8.46 3.42 -24.26
CA GLU A 5 -8.02 2.23 -23.55
C GLU A 5 -8.01 2.54 -22.05
N PRO A 6 -8.50 1.64 -21.19
CA PRO A 6 -8.41 1.81 -19.77
C PRO A 6 -6.93 1.78 -19.38
N LYS A 7 -6.33 2.94 -19.11
CA LYS A 7 -5.03 3.02 -18.46
C LYS A 7 -5.16 2.33 -17.12
N LEU A 8 -4.34 1.32 -16.90
CA LEU A 8 -4.22 0.56 -15.66
C LEU A 8 -3.96 1.51 -14.49
N TRP A 9 -4.98 1.68 -13.64
CA TRP A 9 -4.99 2.57 -12.47
C TRP A 9 -4.25 1.98 -11.26
N SER A 10 -3.50 0.89 -11.43
CA SER A 10 -2.94 0.09 -10.35
C SER A 10 -1.59 0.54 -9.78
N GLU A 11 -0.99 1.65 -10.25
CA GLU A 11 0.37 2.06 -9.85
C GLU A 11 0.47 3.47 -9.29
N GLN A 12 -0.63 4.08 -8.87
CA GLN A 12 -0.58 5.44 -8.33
C GLN A 12 -0.41 5.41 -6.81
N PRO A 13 0.49 6.24 -6.25
CA PRO A 13 0.58 6.37 -4.81
C PRO A 13 -0.75 6.86 -4.24
N HIS A 14 -1.25 6.18 -3.21
CA HIS A 14 -2.44 6.61 -2.48
C HIS A 14 -2.09 7.75 -1.52
N TYR A 15 -2.77 8.86 -1.65
CA TYR A 15 -2.65 10.00 -0.76
C TYR A 15 -3.92 10.12 0.08
N VAL A 16 -3.78 10.13 1.39
CA VAL A 16 -4.90 10.36 2.30
C VAL A 16 -4.98 11.86 2.58
N LEU A 17 -6.11 12.47 2.24
CA LEU A 17 -6.35 13.90 2.49
C LEU A 17 -6.65 14.13 3.96
N GLY A 18 -5.92 15.07 4.59
CA GLY A 18 -6.19 15.54 5.93
C GLY A 18 -7.46 16.41 6.03
N PRO A 19 -7.88 16.79 7.25
CA PRO A 19 -9.04 17.66 7.46
C PRO A 19 -8.80 19.11 7.00
N ASP A 20 -7.54 19.51 6.89
CA ASP A 20 -7.12 20.80 6.39
C ASP A 20 -6.99 20.75 4.85
N LYS A 21 -6.64 21.90 4.28
CA LYS A 21 -6.32 21.97 2.88
C LYS A 21 -5.09 21.14 2.54
N THR A 22 -5.12 20.51 1.36
CA THR A 22 -4.01 19.74 0.81
C THR A 22 -3.58 20.35 -0.52
N THR A 23 -2.32 20.77 -0.60
CA THR A 23 -1.74 21.35 -1.83
C THR A 23 -1.06 20.28 -2.67
N ILE A 24 -1.28 20.32 -3.98
CA ILE A 24 -0.70 19.39 -4.95
C ILE A 24 0.11 20.16 -5.97
N GLY A 25 1.36 19.72 -6.21
CA GLY A 25 2.25 20.37 -7.16
C GLY A 25 3.63 19.73 -7.21
N ARG A 26 4.56 20.29 -8.02
CA ARG A 26 5.94 19.79 -8.10
C ARG A 26 6.87 20.40 -7.05
N GLY A 27 6.44 21.43 -6.36
CA GLY A 27 7.23 22.13 -5.35
C GLY A 27 7.42 21.30 -4.08
N SER A 28 8.57 21.49 -3.43
CA SER A 28 8.92 20.78 -2.18
C SER A 28 8.05 21.20 -0.98
N ALA A 29 7.34 22.33 -1.10
CA ALA A 29 6.43 22.82 -0.06
C ALA A 29 4.99 22.29 -0.22
N CYS A 30 4.68 21.52 -1.28
CA CYS A 30 3.36 20.90 -1.44
C CYS A 30 3.21 19.67 -0.55
N ASP A 31 1.99 19.48 -0.04
CA ASP A 31 1.64 18.29 0.76
C ASP A 31 1.74 17.00 -0.08
N ILE A 32 1.31 17.08 -1.35
CA ILE A 32 1.47 16.03 -2.34
C ILE A 32 2.39 16.54 -3.45
N ARG A 33 3.58 15.95 -3.51
CA ARG A 33 4.56 16.32 -4.53
C ARG A 33 4.54 15.36 -5.70
N ILE A 34 4.31 15.90 -6.92
CA ILE A 34 4.33 15.15 -8.17
C ILE A 34 5.52 15.63 -9.00
N GLY A 35 6.51 14.77 -9.23
CA GLY A 35 7.78 15.07 -9.90
C GLY A 35 7.69 15.25 -11.43
N ASN A 36 6.60 15.80 -11.95
CA ASN A 36 6.40 16.05 -13.38
C ASN A 36 6.73 17.52 -13.72
N PRO A 37 7.60 17.82 -14.69
CA PRO A 37 8.01 19.18 -15.04
C PRO A 37 6.88 20.07 -15.57
N THR A 38 5.82 19.49 -16.14
CA THR A 38 4.64 20.21 -16.63
C THR A 38 3.67 20.61 -15.50
N ILE A 39 3.85 20.09 -14.29
CA ILE A 39 3.07 20.48 -13.12
C ILE A 39 3.67 21.74 -12.48
N SER A 40 2.85 22.73 -12.16
CA SER A 40 3.26 23.94 -11.46
C SER A 40 3.79 23.67 -10.06
N ARG A 41 4.58 24.60 -9.48
CA ARG A 41 5.11 24.45 -8.12
C ARG A 41 4.00 24.20 -7.10
N VAL A 42 2.92 24.96 -7.17
CA VAL A 42 1.62 24.67 -6.57
C VAL A 42 0.62 24.65 -7.72
N HIS A 43 -0.04 23.54 -7.96
CA HIS A 43 -0.89 23.35 -9.13
C HIS A 43 -2.37 23.43 -8.79
N LEU A 44 -2.77 22.79 -7.72
CA LEU A 44 -4.13 22.82 -7.20
C LEU A 44 -4.14 22.66 -5.68
N GLU A 45 -5.26 22.97 -5.07
CA GLU A 45 -5.56 22.79 -3.66
C GLU A 45 -6.86 21.99 -3.52
N LEU A 46 -6.87 21.05 -2.61
CA LEU A 46 -8.06 20.33 -2.17
C LEU A 46 -8.38 20.76 -0.74
N ALA A 47 -9.60 21.17 -0.49
CA ALA A 47 -10.04 21.61 0.83
C ALA A 47 -11.42 21.04 1.18
N TRP A 48 -11.59 20.61 2.43
CA TRP A 48 -12.90 20.23 2.94
C TRP A 48 -13.71 21.49 3.31
N GLN A 49 -14.89 21.61 2.72
CA GLN A 49 -15.89 22.62 3.10
C GLN A 49 -17.09 21.87 3.68
N ALA A 50 -17.19 21.85 5.00
CA ALA A 50 -18.11 20.98 5.72
C ALA A 50 -17.89 19.50 5.34
N GLU A 51 -18.84 18.87 4.67
CA GLU A 51 -18.75 17.45 4.24
C GLU A 51 -18.38 17.29 2.76
N THR A 52 -18.06 18.39 2.07
CA THR A 52 -17.76 18.39 0.63
C THR A 52 -16.28 18.65 0.39
N LEU A 53 -15.64 17.84 -0.47
CA LEU A 53 -14.28 18.10 -0.93
C LEU A 53 -14.32 19.04 -2.13
N VAL A 54 -13.63 20.17 -2.03
CA VAL A 54 -13.58 21.20 -3.08
C VAL A 54 -12.17 21.30 -3.65
N LEU A 55 -12.06 21.24 -4.97
CA LEU A 55 -10.83 21.48 -5.72
C LEU A 55 -10.78 22.95 -6.16
N THR A 56 -9.65 23.60 -5.89
CA THR A 56 -9.32 24.93 -6.42
C THR A 56 -8.09 24.83 -7.31
N HIS A 57 -8.23 25.24 -8.56
CA HIS A 57 -7.11 25.32 -9.49
C HIS A 57 -6.24 26.54 -9.19
N LEU A 58 -4.92 26.35 -9.09
CA LEU A 58 -3.95 27.40 -8.73
C LEU A 58 -2.84 27.59 -9.76
N SER A 59 -2.78 26.76 -10.79
CA SER A 59 -1.72 26.82 -11.79
C SER A 59 -1.99 27.96 -12.79
N PRO A 60 -1.00 28.84 -13.04
CA PRO A 60 -1.17 29.91 -14.04
C PRO A 60 -0.93 29.46 -15.48
N VAL A 61 -0.40 28.24 -15.68
CA VAL A 61 0.12 27.80 -16.98
C VAL A 61 -0.64 26.60 -17.53
N ASN A 62 -0.73 25.53 -16.75
CA ASN A 62 -1.34 24.27 -17.21
C ASN A 62 -2.69 24.06 -16.54
N PRO A 63 -3.74 23.72 -17.28
CA PRO A 63 -5.08 23.53 -16.73
C PRO A 63 -5.18 22.26 -15.88
N THR A 64 -6.14 22.26 -14.97
CA THR A 64 -6.65 21.07 -14.28
C THR A 64 -7.98 20.69 -14.90
N PHE A 65 -8.21 19.39 -15.09
CA PHE A 65 -9.49 18.87 -15.54
C PHE A 65 -10.08 17.95 -14.47
N VAL A 66 -11.40 17.91 -14.40
CA VAL A 66 -12.12 16.89 -13.62
C VAL A 66 -13.09 16.19 -14.56
N ASN A 67 -12.90 14.88 -14.75
CA ASN A 67 -13.67 14.06 -15.69
C ASN A 67 -13.65 14.66 -17.13
N GLY A 68 -12.49 15.13 -17.58
CA GLY A 68 -12.30 15.74 -18.88
C GLY A 68 -12.83 17.20 -19.02
N ALA A 69 -13.47 17.77 -18.01
CA ALA A 69 -13.93 19.15 -18.02
C ALA A 69 -12.94 20.09 -17.31
N PRO A 70 -12.52 21.23 -17.90
CA PRO A 70 -11.57 22.14 -17.30
C PRO A 70 -12.13 22.80 -16.03
N VAL A 71 -11.27 23.02 -15.03
CA VAL A 71 -11.61 23.66 -13.77
C VAL A 71 -11.19 25.14 -13.82
N ALA A 72 -12.13 26.02 -14.02
CA ALA A 72 -11.93 27.49 -14.02
C ALA A 72 -12.28 28.13 -12.67
N GLU A 73 -13.22 27.54 -11.94
CA GLU A 73 -13.70 27.96 -10.62
C GLU A 73 -13.60 26.79 -9.62
N PRO A 74 -13.64 27.06 -8.30
CA PRO A 74 -13.66 26.00 -7.30
C PRO A 74 -14.76 24.98 -7.58
N ARG A 75 -14.40 23.70 -7.62
CA ARG A 75 -15.28 22.61 -8.03
C ARG A 75 -15.43 21.58 -6.93
N THR A 76 -16.66 21.23 -6.58
CA THR A 76 -16.98 20.12 -5.69
C THR A 76 -16.61 18.79 -6.37
N LEU A 77 -15.95 17.93 -5.61
CA LEU A 77 -15.54 16.60 -6.03
C LEU A 77 -16.45 15.53 -5.42
N HIS A 78 -16.69 14.49 -6.20
CA HIS A 78 -17.48 13.33 -5.81
C HIS A 78 -16.62 12.07 -5.81
N ASN A 79 -17.11 11.02 -5.15
CA ASN A 79 -16.43 9.74 -5.17
C ASN A 79 -16.32 9.18 -6.59
N GLY A 80 -15.10 8.77 -6.97
CA GLY A 80 -14.80 8.27 -8.30
C GLY A 80 -14.38 9.33 -9.32
N ASP A 81 -14.43 10.65 -8.99
CA ASP A 81 -13.96 11.71 -9.88
C ASP A 81 -12.47 11.52 -10.20
N ILE A 82 -12.13 11.87 -11.44
CA ILE A 82 -10.76 11.82 -11.95
C ILE A 82 -10.27 13.25 -12.14
N ILE A 83 -9.23 13.62 -11.41
CA ILE A 83 -8.53 14.89 -11.54
C ILE A 83 -7.33 14.68 -12.46
N GLU A 84 -7.31 15.35 -13.60
CA GLU A 84 -6.18 15.31 -14.53
C GLU A 84 -5.37 16.61 -14.36
N VAL A 85 -4.08 16.44 -14.03
CA VAL A 85 -3.11 17.53 -13.85
C VAL A 85 -1.99 17.35 -14.85
N ALA A 86 -1.89 18.22 -15.83
CA ALA A 86 -0.91 18.14 -16.90
C ALA A 86 -0.95 16.82 -17.73
N ASP A 87 -0.09 16.70 -18.74
CA ASP A 87 -0.08 15.54 -19.62
C ASP A 87 0.29 14.24 -18.88
N GLY A 88 -0.67 13.32 -18.80
CA GLY A 88 -0.45 11.96 -18.33
C GLY A 88 -0.50 11.74 -16.82
N VAL A 89 -0.84 12.75 -16.02
CA VAL A 89 -1.04 12.59 -14.56
C VAL A 89 -2.51 12.72 -14.23
N ALA A 90 -3.10 11.65 -13.71
CA ALA A 90 -4.47 11.64 -13.26
C ALA A 90 -4.55 11.09 -11.81
N LEU A 91 -5.37 11.71 -10.99
CA LEU A 91 -5.64 11.35 -9.60
C LEU A 91 -7.12 10.96 -9.49
N ARG A 92 -7.39 9.80 -8.92
CA ARG A 92 -8.77 9.38 -8.64
C ARG A 92 -9.16 9.82 -7.24
N VAL A 93 -10.34 10.38 -7.12
CA VAL A 93 -10.94 10.76 -5.83
C VAL A 93 -11.68 9.57 -5.24
N GLU A 94 -11.27 9.16 -4.05
CA GLU A 94 -11.99 8.15 -3.29
C GLU A 94 -12.51 8.81 -2.00
N LEU A 95 -13.81 9.08 -1.98
CA LEU A 95 -14.49 9.58 -0.80
C LEU A 95 -15.05 8.36 -0.05
N SER A 96 -14.49 8.07 1.11
CA SER A 96 -15.02 7.03 2.00
C SER A 96 -16.37 7.48 2.54
N GLY A 97 -17.41 7.25 1.78
CA GLY A 97 -18.78 7.60 2.10
C GLY A 97 -19.70 6.41 1.91
N GLY A 98 -19.91 5.63 2.96
CA GLY A 98 -20.91 4.58 2.99
C GLY A 98 -20.40 3.29 3.60
N GLY A 99 -20.35 3.20 4.91
CA GLY A 99 -20.25 1.92 5.60
C GLY A 99 -19.20 1.79 6.70
N ASP A 100 -18.25 2.66 6.81
CA ASP A 100 -17.31 2.60 7.91
C ASP A 100 -17.52 3.78 8.87
N LYS A 101 -18.33 3.54 9.92
CA LYS A 101 -18.54 4.53 10.99
C LYS A 101 -17.25 4.91 11.71
N ASP A 102 -16.16 4.19 11.45
CA ASP A 102 -14.84 4.43 12.02
C ASP A 102 -14.01 5.48 11.25
N ALA A 103 -14.27 5.70 9.96
CA ALA A 103 -13.55 6.74 9.18
C ALA A 103 -13.90 8.17 9.60
N THR A 104 -15.06 8.37 10.24
CA THR A 104 -15.55 9.68 10.69
C THR A 104 -14.89 10.17 11.99
N GLN A 105 -14.16 9.31 12.71
CA GLN A 105 -13.52 9.67 13.99
C GLN A 105 -12.12 10.26 13.86
N PHE A 106 -11.54 10.36 12.65
CA PHE A 106 -10.20 10.93 12.44
C PHE A 106 -10.13 12.47 12.42
N ARG A 107 -11.21 13.16 12.75
CA ARG A 107 -11.21 14.63 12.85
C ARG A 107 -10.46 15.07 14.12
N GLY A 108 -9.16 15.32 13.98
CA GLY A 108 -8.45 16.23 14.86
C GLY A 108 -7.56 15.65 15.96
N ARG A 109 -7.26 14.32 16.03
CA ARG A 109 -6.30 13.76 16.99
C ARG A 109 -5.52 12.60 16.37
N ASP A 110 -4.24 12.52 16.72
CA ASP A 110 -3.43 11.34 16.51
C ASP A 110 -4.10 10.13 17.16
N THR A 111 -4.37 9.08 16.41
CA THR A 111 -4.98 7.86 16.96
C THR A 111 -4.03 6.69 16.85
N ARG A 112 -3.88 5.97 17.96
CA ARG A 112 -3.18 4.69 17.97
C ARG A 112 -4.18 3.58 17.67
N ARG A 113 -3.87 2.74 16.69
CA ARG A 113 -4.66 1.55 16.35
C ARG A 113 -3.75 0.35 16.17
N MET A 114 -4.22 -0.79 16.61
CA MET A 114 -3.54 -2.05 16.37
C MET A 114 -3.85 -2.55 14.96
N TYR A 115 -2.79 -2.88 14.24
CA TYR A 115 -2.88 -3.51 12.91
C TYR A 115 -2.05 -4.78 12.88
N ALA A 116 -2.47 -5.73 12.05
CA ALA A 116 -1.57 -6.74 11.53
C ALA A 116 -0.89 -6.16 10.29
N ILE A 117 0.44 -6.11 10.32
CA ILE A 117 1.30 -5.50 9.31
C ILE A 117 1.98 -6.61 8.54
N LEU A 118 1.75 -6.67 7.25
CA LEU A 118 2.48 -7.50 6.30
C LEU A 118 3.60 -6.69 5.69
N SER A 119 4.80 -7.25 5.68
CA SER A 119 5.92 -6.83 4.83
C SER A 119 6.31 -7.98 3.91
N ALA A 120 6.52 -7.72 2.63
CA ALA A 120 6.96 -8.73 1.67
C ALA A 120 7.91 -8.11 0.64
N ASP A 121 8.83 -8.91 0.10
CA ASP A 121 9.69 -8.55 -1.04
C ASP A 121 10.00 -9.77 -1.90
N VAL A 122 10.61 -9.53 -3.07
CA VAL A 122 11.06 -10.58 -3.98
C VAL A 122 12.49 -10.98 -3.65
N VAL A 123 12.72 -12.25 -3.45
CA VAL A 123 14.07 -12.78 -3.19
C VAL A 123 14.93 -12.67 -4.45
N GLY A 124 16.05 -11.96 -4.34
CA GLY A 124 17.00 -11.81 -5.47
C GLY A 124 16.48 -10.96 -6.62
N TYR A 125 15.62 -9.99 -6.37
CA TYR A 125 15.02 -9.10 -7.38
C TYR A 125 16.08 -8.43 -8.26
N THR A 126 17.16 -7.88 -7.68
CA THR A 126 18.27 -7.26 -8.43
C THR A 126 18.84 -8.21 -9.48
N ARG A 127 19.05 -9.49 -9.15
CA ARG A 127 19.55 -10.49 -10.10
C ARG A 127 18.60 -10.73 -11.27
N LEU A 128 17.28 -10.72 -11.01
CA LEU A 128 16.28 -10.85 -12.07
C LEU A 128 16.28 -9.64 -13.01
N VAL A 129 16.40 -8.44 -12.46
CA VAL A 129 16.52 -7.19 -13.24
C VAL A 129 17.78 -7.17 -14.10
N GLU A 130 18.93 -7.58 -13.55
CA GLU A 130 20.19 -7.67 -14.31
C GLU A 130 20.14 -8.66 -15.49
N GLN A 131 19.29 -9.70 -15.40
CA GLN A 131 19.10 -10.67 -16.48
C GLN A 131 18.21 -10.13 -17.61
N ASP A 132 17.10 -9.48 -17.25
CA ASP A 132 16.11 -8.93 -18.19
C ASP A 132 15.17 -7.98 -17.43
N ASP A 133 15.46 -6.70 -17.48
CA ASP A 133 14.74 -5.67 -16.75
C ASP A 133 13.27 -5.53 -17.17
N ILE A 134 13.02 -5.55 -18.50
CA ILE A 134 11.67 -5.40 -19.06
C ILE A 134 10.78 -6.60 -18.70
N ALA A 135 11.29 -7.81 -18.89
CA ALA A 135 10.52 -9.01 -18.55
C ALA A 135 10.30 -9.14 -17.04
N THR A 136 11.29 -8.75 -16.22
CA THR A 136 11.18 -8.75 -14.76
C THR A 136 10.14 -7.72 -14.28
N ALA A 137 10.13 -6.52 -14.85
CA ALA A 137 9.14 -5.50 -14.52
C ALA A 137 7.70 -5.97 -14.83
N ARG A 138 7.47 -6.54 -16.02
CA ARG A 138 6.16 -7.09 -16.41
C ARG A 138 5.73 -8.26 -15.51
N GLN A 139 6.66 -9.11 -15.14
CA GLN A 139 6.39 -10.24 -14.24
C GLN A 139 6.04 -9.75 -12.84
N LEU A 140 6.79 -8.77 -12.31
CA LEU A 140 6.50 -8.14 -11.03
C LEU A 140 5.09 -7.54 -11.01
N GLU A 141 4.71 -6.81 -12.06
CA GLU A 141 3.37 -6.24 -12.20
C GLU A 141 2.28 -7.30 -12.09
N GLY A 142 2.44 -8.43 -12.79
CA GLY A 142 1.52 -9.57 -12.69
C GLY A 142 1.45 -10.15 -11.27
N CYS A 143 2.58 -10.30 -10.60
CA CYS A 143 2.64 -10.77 -9.22
C CYS A 143 1.98 -9.77 -8.24
N LEU A 144 2.27 -8.48 -8.38
CA LEU A 144 1.68 -7.43 -7.56
C LEU A 144 0.16 -7.36 -7.70
N LYS A 145 -0.36 -7.63 -8.90
CA LYS A 145 -1.80 -7.72 -9.11
C LYS A 145 -2.42 -8.85 -8.27
N ILE A 146 -1.84 -10.04 -8.29
CA ILE A 146 -2.29 -11.18 -7.48
C ILE A 146 -2.26 -10.82 -5.98
N VAL A 147 -1.16 -10.23 -5.52
CA VAL A 147 -1.02 -9.82 -4.12
C VAL A 147 -2.11 -8.81 -3.74
N ARG A 148 -2.34 -7.79 -4.58
CA ARG A 148 -3.36 -6.76 -4.35
C ARG A 148 -4.75 -7.36 -4.26
N ASP A 149 -5.13 -8.19 -5.23
CA ASP A 149 -6.44 -8.84 -5.28
C ASP A 149 -6.68 -9.68 -4.00
N ARG A 150 -5.66 -10.39 -3.49
CA ARG A 150 -5.77 -11.20 -2.25
C ARG A 150 -5.77 -10.37 -0.98
N VAL A 151 -5.05 -9.25 -0.95
CA VAL A 151 -5.08 -8.31 0.17
C VAL A 151 -6.47 -7.70 0.31
N GLU A 152 -7.05 -7.22 -0.80
CA GLU A 152 -8.39 -6.61 -0.82
C GLU A 152 -9.49 -7.61 -0.47
N GLN A 153 -9.43 -8.86 -0.97
CA GLN A 153 -10.38 -9.93 -0.63
C GLN A 153 -10.43 -10.28 0.86
N MET A 154 -9.37 -9.97 1.60
CA MET A 154 -9.27 -10.22 3.05
C MET A 154 -9.38 -8.93 3.89
N ASP A 155 -10.05 -7.90 3.35
CA ASP A 155 -10.25 -6.59 3.99
C ASP A 155 -8.95 -5.90 4.42
N GLY A 156 -7.86 -6.22 3.72
CA GLY A 156 -6.58 -5.56 3.86
C GLY A 156 -6.44 -4.37 2.91
N ARG A 157 -5.46 -3.54 3.17
CA ARG A 157 -5.09 -2.46 2.26
C ARG A 157 -3.59 -2.45 2.04
N ILE A 158 -3.16 -2.23 0.80
CA ILE A 158 -1.77 -1.93 0.50
C ILE A 158 -1.49 -0.52 1.05
N PHE A 159 -0.52 -0.44 1.95
CA PHE A 159 -0.07 0.84 2.51
C PHE A 159 1.02 1.46 1.66
N GLN A 160 1.96 0.65 1.17
CA GLN A 160 3.11 1.13 0.42
C GLN A 160 3.66 0.04 -0.50
N ILE A 161 4.11 0.46 -1.71
CA ILE A 161 4.93 -0.36 -2.61
C ILE A 161 6.17 0.47 -2.96
N ILE A 162 7.36 -0.09 -2.74
CA ILE A 162 8.65 0.52 -3.12
C ILE A 162 9.46 -0.53 -3.86
N GLY A 163 9.61 -0.37 -5.18
CA GLY A 163 10.24 -1.39 -6.00
C GLY A 163 9.46 -2.71 -5.93
N ASP A 164 10.13 -3.77 -5.48
CA ASP A 164 9.54 -5.09 -5.22
C ASP A 164 8.99 -5.26 -3.79
N GLY A 165 9.21 -4.26 -2.92
CA GLY A 165 8.80 -4.29 -1.52
C GLY A 165 7.34 -3.83 -1.33
N ILE A 166 6.58 -4.58 -0.54
CA ILE A 166 5.17 -4.34 -0.26
C ILE A 166 4.97 -4.23 1.24
N VAL A 167 4.20 -3.22 1.67
CA VAL A 167 3.65 -3.14 3.03
C VAL A 167 2.14 -3.08 2.94
N ALA A 168 1.44 -3.99 3.63
CA ALA A 168 -0.01 -3.99 3.72
C ALA A 168 -0.48 -4.05 5.18
N LEU A 169 -1.65 -3.49 5.44
CA LEU A 169 -2.26 -3.38 6.76
C LEU A 169 -3.60 -4.12 6.78
N PHE A 170 -3.84 -4.83 7.87
CA PHE A 170 -5.08 -5.57 8.12
C PHE A 170 -5.60 -5.27 9.52
N ASN A 171 -6.90 -5.31 9.69
CA ASN A 171 -7.55 -5.16 11.00
C ASN A 171 -7.44 -6.44 11.86
N SER A 172 -7.06 -7.58 11.28
CA SER A 172 -6.88 -8.83 12.00
C SER A 172 -5.67 -9.63 11.53
N ALA A 173 -5.01 -10.33 12.45
CA ALA A 173 -3.93 -11.25 12.15
C ALA A 173 -4.40 -12.42 11.27
N GLY A 174 -5.62 -12.90 11.48
CA GLY A 174 -6.22 -13.97 10.68
C GLY A 174 -6.38 -13.58 9.22
N SER A 175 -6.89 -12.38 8.93
CA SER A 175 -7.00 -11.84 7.57
C SER A 175 -5.63 -11.70 6.90
N ALA A 176 -4.63 -11.17 7.63
CA ALA A 176 -3.28 -11.01 7.10
C ALA A 176 -2.66 -12.36 6.69
N VAL A 177 -2.69 -13.36 7.57
CA VAL A 177 -2.10 -14.68 7.29
C VAL A 177 -2.84 -15.40 6.17
N LYS A 178 -4.18 -15.40 6.17
CA LYS A 178 -4.97 -16.01 5.10
C LYS A 178 -4.70 -15.37 3.73
N SER A 179 -4.57 -14.05 3.69
CA SER A 179 -4.21 -13.31 2.48
C SER A 179 -2.85 -13.79 1.95
N VAL A 180 -1.83 -13.82 2.81
CA VAL A 180 -0.46 -14.20 2.41
C VAL A 180 -0.40 -15.65 1.94
N VAL A 181 -1.03 -16.57 2.65
CA VAL A 181 -1.10 -17.98 2.21
C VAL A 181 -1.75 -18.09 0.84
N ALA A 182 -2.86 -17.40 0.62
CA ALA A 182 -3.57 -17.45 -0.65
C ALA A 182 -2.71 -16.96 -1.83
N TRP A 183 -2.09 -15.78 -1.72
CA TRP A 183 -1.28 -15.28 -2.82
C TRP A 183 0.06 -16.03 -2.98
N GLN A 184 0.66 -16.60 -1.92
CA GLN A 184 1.83 -17.46 -2.06
C GLN A 184 1.50 -18.73 -2.86
N LEU A 185 0.34 -19.34 -2.62
CA LEU A 185 -0.12 -20.50 -3.39
C LEU A 185 -0.36 -20.13 -4.87
N ASP A 186 -0.95 -18.96 -5.14
CA ASP A 186 -1.17 -18.50 -6.51
C ASP A 186 0.15 -18.21 -7.23
N LEU A 187 1.11 -17.55 -6.55
CA LEU A 187 2.43 -17.30 -7.10
C LEU A 187 3.23 -18.59 -7.31
N ALA A 188 3.09 -19.56 -6.43
CA ALA A 188 3.73 -20.89 -6.61
C ALA A 188 3.20 -21.58 -7.89
N ARG A 189 1.89 -21.51 -8.16
CA ARG A 189 1.29 -22.03 -9.40
C ARG A 189 1.82 -21.30 -10.63
N LEU A 190 1.93 -19.98 -10.57
CA LEU A 190 2.51 -19.16 -11.65
C LEU A 190 3.97 -19.56 -11.92
N ASN A 191 4.77 -19.69 -10.87
CA ASN A 191 6.17 -20.05 -10.93
C ASN A 191 6.41 -21.49 -11.41
N ALA A 192 5.45 -22.40 -11.22
CA ALA A 192 5.58 -23.80 -11.67
C ALA A 192 5.79 -23.92 -13.19
N ALA A 193 5.24 -23.01 -13.98
CA ALA A 193 5.39 -22.95 -15.43
C ALA A 193 6.71 -22.29 -15.88
N LEU A 194 7.51 -21.73 -14.96
CA LEU A 194 8.71 -20.97 -15.27
C LEU A 194 9.99 -21.75 -14.96
N PRO A 195 11.06 -21.56 -15.75
CA PRO A 195 12.37 -22.06 -15.40
C PRO A 195 12.83 -21.51 -14.02
N PRO A 196 13.58 -22.28 -13.21
CA PRO A 196 13.99 -21.83 -11.86
C PRO A 196 14.68 -20.46 -11.85
N ALA A 197 15.49 -20.13 -12.86
CA ALA A 197 16.20 -18.87 -12.97
C ALA A 197 15.28 -17.64 -13.16
N ARG A 198 14.03 -17.88 -13.61
CA ARG A 198 13.04 -16.82 -13.90
C ARG A 198 11.91 -16.78 -12.86
N ARG A 199 11.93 -17.66 -11.85
CA ARG A 199 10.92 -17.66 -10.80
C ARG A 199 11.04 -16.42 -9.94
N MET A 200 9.90 -15.81 -9.66
CA MET A 200 9.79 -14.64 -8.77
C MET A 200 9.15 -15.12 -7.47
N GLU A 201 9.98 -15.34 -6.48
CA GLU A 201 9.57 -15.89 -5.19
C GLU A 201 9.56 -14.78 -4.14
N PHE A 202 8.41 -14.53 -3.56
CA PHE A 202 8.27 -13.58 -2.47
C PHE A 202 8.54 -14.24 -1.14
N ARG A 203 9.08 -13.47 -0.20
CA ARG A 203 9.11 -13.82 1.22
C ARG A 203 8.27 -12.81 2.00
N ALA A 204 7.62 -13.26 3.06
CA ALA A 204 6.69 -12.45 3.82
C ALA A 204 6.97 -12.50 5.32
N GLY A 205 6.80 -11.35 5.99
CA GLY A 205 6.84 -11.21 7.44
C GLY A 205 5.60 -10.51 7.95
N ILE A 206 4.97 -11.06 9.00
CA ILE A 206 3.77 -10.46 9.60
C ILE A 206 4.03 -10.18 11.08
N ASN A 207 3.71 -8.96 11.47
CA ASN A 207 3.71 -8.52 12.87
C ASN A 207 2.40 -7.85 13.23
N SER A 208 2.03 -7.87 14.50
CA SER A 208 0.91 -7.07 15.03
C SER A 208 1.42 -6.05 16.02
N GLY A 209 0.93 -4.82 15.89
CA GLY A 209 1.29 -3.76 16.81
C GLY A 209 0.58 -2.46 16.54
N ASP A 210 0.73 -1.54 17.50
CA ASP A 210 0.14 -0.21 17.41
C ASP A 210 0.86 0.65 16.38
N LEU A 211 0.08 1.27 15.53
CA LEU A 211 0.52 2.31 14.62
C LEU A 211 -0.17 3.63 14.98
N LEU A 212 0.60 4.69 15.00
CA LEU A 212 0.09 6.04 15.10
C LEU A 212 -0.37 6.47 13.71
N VAL A 213 -1.67 6.68 13.57
CA VAL A 213 -2.26 7.24 12.36
C VAL A 213 -2.48 8.72 12.62
N THR A 214 -1.75 9.56 11.90
CA THR A 214 -1.90 11.01 12.01
C THR A 214 -3.13 11.48 11.24
N PRO A 215 -3.69 12.66 11.55
CA PRO A 215 -4.77 13.26 10.78
C PRO A 215 -4.45 13.45 9.29
N LYS A 216 -3.16 13.56 8.95
CA LYS A 216 -2.66 13.66 7.56
C LYS A 216 -2.47 12.29 6.89
N GLY A 217 -2.90 11.20 7.54
CA GLY A 217 -2.81 9.84 7.00
C GLY A 217 -1.41 9.22 7.07
N ALA A 218 -0.42 9.92 7.65
CA ALA A 218 0.88 9.30 7.88
C ALA A 218 0.74 8.23 8.96
N ILE A 219 1.38 7.08 8.71
CA ILE A 219 1.39 5.94 9.64
C ILE A 219 2.81 5.77 10.15
N VAL A 220 2.95 5.82 11.47
CA VAL A 220 4.25 5.75 12.14
C VAL A 220 4.19 4.70 13.26
N GLY A 221 5.21 3.86 13.34
CA GLY A 221 5.36 2.91 14.44
C GLY A 221 6.40 1.84 14.18
N ASP A 222 7.03 1.36 15.24
CA ASP A 222 8.08 0.33 15.15
C ASP A 222 7.55 -1.02 14.65
N ALA A 223 6.24 -1.22 14.70
CA ALA A 223 5.61 -2.47 14.28
C ALA A 223 5.83 -2.77 12.79
N ILE A 224 5.96 -1.75 11.93
CA ILE A 224 6.31 -1.91 10.49
C ILE A 224 7.75 -2.43 10.36
N ASN A 225 8.67 -1.84 11.11
CA ASN A 225 10.08 -2.25 11.08
C ASN A 225 10.28 -3.67 11.57
N ILE A 226 9.47 -4.11 12.55
CA ILE A 226 9.49 -5.50 13.03
C ILE A 226 9.01 -6.45 11.93
N ALA A 227 7.90 -6.12 11.24
CA ALA A 227 7.39 -6.91 10.13
C ALA A 227 8.45 -7.07 9.02
N ALA A 228 9.14 -5.97 8.64
CA ALA A 228 10.20 -5.98 7.64
C ALA A 228 11.41 -6.84 8.06
N ARG A 229 11.80 -6.80 9.34
CA ARG A 229 12.88 -7.65 9.86
C ARG A 229 12.51 -9.13 9.88
N VAL A 230 11.29 -9.46 10.28
CA VAL A 230 10.77 -10.83 10.25
C VAL A 230 10.72 -11.35 8.82
N GLN A 231 10.30 -10.51 7.86
CA GLN A 231 10.29 -10.81 6.45
C GLN A 231 11.71 -11.09 5.93
N SER A 232 12.72 -10.27 6.31
CA SER A 232 14.08 -10.39 5.80
C SER A 232 14.77 -11.73 6.11
N ILE A 233 14.34 -12.44 7.13
CA ILE A 233 14.87 -13.76 7.53
C ILE A 233 14.03 -14.93 7.02
N ALA A 234 12.90 -14.66 6.35
CA ALA A 234 12.09 -15.71 5.76
C ALA A 234 12.74 -16.25 4.47
N PRO A 235 12.67 -17.58 4.23
CA PRO A 235 13.15 -18.18 2.99
C PRO A 235 12.26 -17.77 1.79
N PRO A 236 12.74 -17.99 0.55
CA PRO A 236 11.91 -17.83 -0.65
C PRO A 236 10.60 -18.65 -0.53
N GLY A 237 9.47 -18.04 -0.86
CA GLY A 237 8.15 -18.65 -0.69
C GLY A 237 7.65 -18.72 0.76
N GLY A 238 8.48 -18.36 1.74
CA GLY A 238 8.19 -18.52 3.17
C GLY A 238 7.35 -17.39 3.76
N ILE A 239 6.59 -17.74 4.78
CA ILE A 239 5.81 -16.81 5.60
C ILE A 239 6.27 -16.92 7.04
N PHE A 240 6.83 -15.85 7.58
CA PHE A 240 7.23 -15.77 8.98
C PHE A 240 6.31 -14.80 9.74
N ILE A 241 5.99 -15.15 10.98
CA ILE A 241 5.14 -14.34 11.84
C ILE A 241 5.79 -14.14 13.20
N THR A 242 5.46 -13.03 13.87
CA THR A 242 5.86 -12.83 15.26
C THR A 242 5.02 -13.67 16.24
N GLY A 243 5.55 -13.88 17.44
CA GLY A 243 4.82 -14.56 18.52
C GLY A 243 3.48 -13.88 18.84
N VAL A 244 3.42 -12.53 18.74
CA VAL A 244 2.17 -11.77 18.96
C VAL A 244 1.11 -12.19 17.93
N VAL A 245 1.49 -12.30 16.64
CA VAL A 245 0.59 -12.76 15.58
C VAL A 245 0.17 -14.21 15.84
N ARG A 246 1.11 -15.09 16.14
CA ARG A 246 0.83 -16.50 16.44
C ARG A 246 -0.17 -16.65 17.60
N ASP A 247 0.01 -15.89 18.66
CA ASP A 247 -0.88 -15.94 19.83
C ASP A 247 -2.31 -15.43 19.50
N GLN A 248 -2.44 -14.45 18.59
CA GLN A 248 -3.73 -13.97 18.08
C GLN A 248 -4.43 -14.99 17.16
N LEU A 249 -3.69 -15.89 16.52
CA LEU A 249 -4.25 -16.88 15.57
C LEU A 249 -4.81 -18.15 16.24
N GLN A 250 -4.62 -18.32 17.54
CA GLN A 250 -5.08 -19.52 18.25
C GLN A 250 -6.59 -19.76 18.04
N GLY A 251 -6.93 -20.89 17.45
CA GLY A 251 -8.30 -21.29 17.15
C GLY A 251 -8.98 -20.55 15.99
N GLN A 252 -8.26 -19.67 15.27
CA GLN A 252 -8.83 -18.90 14.15
C GLN A 252 -8.43 -19.45 12.77
N VAL A 253 -7.36 -20.20 12.69
CA VAL A 253 -6.81 -20.76 11.45
C VAL A 253 -6.38 -22.21 11.70
N ASP A 254 -6.56 -23.04 10.68
CA ASP A 254 -6.07 -24.43 10.66
C ASP A 254 -4.73 -24.47 9.91
N LEU A 255 -3.66 -23.99 10.57
CA LEU A 255 -2.31 -23.88 10.02
C LEU A 255 -1.30 -24.37 11.07
N GLY A 256 -0.21 -24.98 10.61
CA GLY A 256 0.93 -25.32 11.44
C GLY A 256 1.83 -24.10 11.70
N PHE A 257 2.48 -24.09 12.86
CA PHE A 257 3.42 -23.05 13.24
C PHE A 257 4.67 -23.67 13.84
N GLU A 258 5.79 -23.56 13.15
CA GLU A 258 7.10 -24.02 13.62
C GLU A 258 7.86 -22.86 14.27
N PHE A 259 8.35 -23.03 15.48
CA PHE A 259 9.23 -22.05 16.11
C PHE A 259 10.58 -22.01 15.39
N VAL A 260 11.00 -20.83 14.97
CA VAL A 260 12.25 -20.64 14.23
C VAL A 260 13.37 -20.16 15.16
N GLN A 261 13.13 -19.03 15.81
CA GLN A 261 14.12 -18.39 16.68
C GLN A 261 13.51 -17.28 17.52
N SER A 262 14.24 -16.91 18.56
CA SER A 262 14.03 -15.65 19.28
C SER A 262 15.17 -14.70 18.97
N ASN A 263 14.87 -13.47 18.58
CA ASN A 263 15.87 -12.46 18.27
C ASN A 263 15.74 -11.24 19.20
N GLU A 264 16.86 -10.86 19.80
CA GLU A 264 17.04 -9.48 20.26
C GLU A 264 17.18 -8.58 19.03
N MET A 265 16.13 -7.88 18.66
CA MET A 265 16.20 -6.95 17.55
C MET A 265 16.92 -5.67 18.01
N LYS A 266 17.99 -5.29 17.32
CA LYS A 266 18.69 -4.01 17.56
C LYS A 266 17.67 -2.88 17.71
N ASN A 267 17.74 -2.12 18.79
CA ASN A 267 16.85 -1.01 19.16
C ASN A 267 15.42 -1.39 19.61
N LEU A 268 15.16 -2.68 19.92
CA LEU A 268 13.96 -3.09 20.64
C LEU A 268 14.40 -3.67 21.98
N SER A 269 13.85 -3.15 23.07
CA SER A 269 14.13 -3.63 24.43
C SER A 269 13.43 -4.97 24.75
N ARG A 270 12.93 -5.69 23.74
CA ARG A 270 12.22 -6.95 23.92
C ARG A 270 12.62 -7.96 22.88
N GLU A 271 12.68 -9.21 23.30
CA GLU A 271 12.86 -10.38 22.46
C GLU A 271 11.64 -10.61 21.59
N VAL A 272 11.84 -10.87 20.29
CA VAL A 272 10.76 -11.17 19.35
C VAL A 272 10.86 -12.64 18.95
N ARG A 273 9.86 -13.43 19.36
CA ARG A 273 9.70 -14.83 18.93
C ARG A 273 9.23 -14.85 17.47
N VAL A 274 9.85 -15.68 16.65
CA VAL A 274 9.51 -15.83 15.22
C VAL A 274 9.08 -17.25 14.94
N TYR A 275 8.01 -17.40 14.18
CA TYR A 275 7.44 -18.67 13.76
C TYR A 275 7.30 -18.72 12.25
N ARG A 276 7.54 -19.88 11.66
CA ARG A 276 7.22 -20.22 10.29
C ARG A 276 5.78 -20.67 10.21
N VAL A 277 5.06 -20.23 9.20
CA VAL A 277 3.71 -20.72 8.85
C VAL A 277 3.88 -21.92 7.92
N GLU A 278 3.24 -23.03 8.25
CA GLU A 278 3.15 -24.24 7.42
C GLU A 278 1.78 -24.27 6.73
N PHE A 279 1.77 -24.32 5.38
CA PHE A 279 0.56 -24.23 4.56
C PHE A 279 0.67 -25.01 3.26
#